data_2d407408935082e636140d6b4e6f41e1
#
_entry.id   2d407408935082e636140d6b4e6f41e1
#
_cell.length_a   1.000
_cell.length_b   1.000
_cell.length_c   1.000
_cell.angle_alpha   90.00
_cell.angle_beta   90.00
_cell.angle_gamma   90.00
#
_symmetry.space_group_name_H-M   'P 1'
#
loop_
_entity.id
_entity.type
_entity.pdbx_description
1 polymer ?
#
loop_
_entity_poly.entity_id
_entity_poly.type
_entity_poly.pdbx_seq_one_letter_code
_entity_poly.pdbx_strand_id
1 'polypeptide(L)'
;MPDIREKLIDNMTENLPVLRKKLKLTQEGLAQIIGSSRHSIMQIEAKKRKMTWNTFLSLVLLFDKNEETATLLKALNIYTDELDGIIMQQRDAEM
;
A
#
# COMPACT_ATOMS: atom_id res chain seq x y z
N MET A 1 -6.42 16.87 -13.00
CA MET A 1 -5.22 16.30 -12.38
C MET A 1 -5.57 15.07 -11.58
N PRO A 2 -4.78 14.00 -11.64
CA PRO A 2 -5.07 12.85 -10.79
C PRO A 2 -4.92 13.24 -9.33
N ASP A 3 -5.82 12.72 -8.51
CA ASP A 3 -5.74 12.86 -7.07
C ASP A 3 -4.43 12.23 -6.59
N ILE A 4 -3.79 12.86 -5.61
CA ILE A 4 -2.55 12.33 -5.04
C ILE A 4 -2.75 10.92 -4.49
N ARG A 5 -3.92 10.61 -3.94
CA ARG A 5 -4.23 9.27 -3.44
C ARG A 5 -4.22 8.24 -4.55
N GLU A 6 -4.78 8.57 -5.71
CA GLU A 6 -4.77 7.68 -6.86
C GLU A 6 -3.36 7.38 -7.32
N LYS A 7 -2.51 8.40 -7.35
CA LYS A 7 -1.12 8.25 -7.74
C LYS A 7 -0.38 7.31 -6.79
N LEU A 8 -0.59 7.48 -5.48
CA LEU A 8 0.02 6.61 -4.47
C LEU A 8 -0.47 5.17 -4.61
N ILE A 9 -1.77 5.00 -4.83
CA ILE A 9 -2.37 3.68 -5.05
C ILE A 9 -1.78 3.02 -6.30
N ASP A 10 -1.63 3.78 -7.38
CA ASP A 10 -1.08 3.24 -8.62
C ASP A 10 0.38 2.80 -8.42
N ASN A 11 1.18 3.60 -7.72
CA ASN A 11 2.56 3.24 -7.42
C ASN A 11 2.63 1.97 -6.57
N MET A 12 1.77 1.84 -5.57
CA MET A 12 1.71 0.62 -4.76
C MET A 12 1.30 -0.58 -5.62
N THR A 13 0.29 -0.43 -6.45
CA THR A 13 -0.22 -1.51 -7.29
C THR A 13 0.87 -2.05 -8.21
N GLU A 14 1.63 -1.15 -8.85
CA GLU A 14 2.71 -1.52 -9.74
C GLU A 14 3.78 -2.36 -9.05
N ASN A 15 4.00 -2.12 -7.77
CA ASN A 15 5.12 -2.71 -7.04
C ASN A 15 4.70 -3.73 -6.00
N LEU A 16 3.39 -4.00 -5.89
CA LEU A 16 2.88 -4.90 -4.86
C LEU A 16 3.47 -6.30 -4.93
N PRO A 17 3.56 -6.94 -6.10
CA PRO A 17 4.16 -8.28 -6.15
C PRO A 17 5.61 -8.31 -5.67
N VAL A 18 6.39 -7.30 -5.99
CA VAL A 18 7.81 -7.22 -5.56
C VAL A 18 7.88 -7.06 -4.05
N LEU A 19 7.10 -6.12 -3.50
CA LEU A 19 7.09 -5.86 -2.05
C LEU A 19 6.64 -7.10 -1.28
N ARG A 20 5.57 -7.75 -1.76
CA ARG A 20 5.06 -8.97 -1.14
C ARG A 20 6.12 -10.07 -1.11
N LYS A 21 6.81 -10.27 -2.23
CA LYS A 21 7.84 -11.31 -2.33
C LYS A 21 9.06 -11.02 -1.46
N LYS A 22 9.37 -9.74 -1.24
CA LYS A 22 10.45 -9.36 -0.32
C LYS A 22 10.18 -9.86 1.10
N LEU A 23 8.92 -9.90 1.50
CA LEU A 23 8.52 -10.44 2.80
C LEU A 23 8.27 -11.95 2.76
N LYS A 24 8.50 -12.60 1.62
CA LYS A 24 8.29 -14.04 1.41
C LYS A 24 6.84 -14.45 1.68
N LEU A 25 5.90 -13.56 1.36
CA LEU A 25 4.47 -13.81 1.56
C LEU A 25 3.82 -14.29 0.27
N THR A 26 2.93 -15.27 0.41
CA THR A 26 2.00 -15.63 -0.66
C THR A 26 0.90 -14.58 -0.73
N GLN A 27 0.11 -14.61 -1.81
CA GLN A 27 -1.06 -13.72 -1.90
C GLN A 27 -2.03 -13.98 -0.74
N GLU A 28 -2.24 -15.25 -0.39
CA GLU A 28 -3.09 -15.60 0.73
C GLU A 28 -2.52 -15.12 2.07
N GLY A 29 -1.22 -15.29 2.28
CA GLY A 29 -0.55 -14.83 3.49
C GLY A 29 -0.67 -13.33 3.66
N LEU A 30 -0.45 -12.58 2.58
CA LEU A 30 -0.62 -11.13 2.60
C LEU A 30 -2.07 -10.77 2.94
N ALA A 31 -3.02 -11.41 2.28
CA ALA A 31 -4.43 -11.14 2.49
C ALA A 31 -4.84 -11.36 3.95
N GLN A 32 -4.37 -12.43 4.56
CA GLN A 32 -4.67 -12.72 5.97
C GLN A 32 -4.17 -11.62 6.90
N ILE A 33 -2.95 -11.12 6.64
CA ILE A 33 -2.35 -10.10 7.52
C ILE A 33 -3.14 -8.80 7.47
N ILE A 34 -3.56 -8.38 6.27
CA ILE A 34 -4.25 -7.08 6.12
C ILE A 34 -5.77 -7.19 6.19
N GLY A 35 -6.29 -8.38 6.51
CA GLY A 35 -7.74 -8.57 6.63
C GLY A 35 -8.49 -8.53 5.31
N SER A 36 -7.88 -9.01 4.24
CA SER A 36 -8.49 -9.07 2.91
C SER A 36 -8.64 -10.53 2.47
N SER A 37 -9.06 -10.76 1.22
CA SER A 37 -9.15 -12.10 0.65
C SER A 37 -8.04 -12.31 -0.38
N ARG A 38 -7.64 -13.58 -0.56
CA ARG A 38 -6.70 -13.95 -1.61
C ARG A 38 -7.19 -13.47 -2.97
N HIS A 39 -8.49 -13.62 -3.22
CA HIS A 39 -9.09 -13.20 -4.49
C HIS A 39 -8.90 -11.70 -4.74
N SER A 40 -9.12 -10.87 -3.70
CA SER A 40 -8.91 -9.43 -3.82
C SER A 40 -7.45 -9.10 -4.15
N ILE A 41 -6.50 -9.71 -3.45
CA ILE A 41 -5.08 -9.47 -3.73
C ILE A 41 -4.73 -9.88 -5.16
N MET A 42 -5.21 -11.04 -5.58
CA MET A 42 -4.98 -11.55 -6.93
C MET A 42 -5.50 -10.59 -7.99
N GLN A 43 -6.71 -10.07 -7.80
CA GLN A 43 -7.33 -9.13 -8.72
C GLN A 43 -6.57 -7.80 -8.77
N ILE A 44 -6.12 -7.31 -7.62
CA ILE A 44 -5.35 -6.07 -7.53
C ILE A 44 -4.01 -6.23 -8.24
N GLU A 45 -3.27 -7.31 -7.99
CA GLU A 45 -1.98 -7.55 -8.63
C GLU A 45 -2.13 -7.76 -10.14
N ALA A 46 -3.25 -8.32 -10.59
CA ALA A 46 -3.56 -8.49 -12.01
C ALA A 46 -4.10 -7.20 -12.64
N LYS A 47 -4.25 -6.14 -11.87
CA LYS A 47 -4.77 -4.84 -12.30
C LYS A 47 -6.21 -4.92 -12.83
N LYS A 48 -6.96 -5.90 -12.34
CA LYS A 48 -8.39 -6.07 -12.67
C LYS A 48 -9.31 -5.38 -11.68
N ARG A 49 -8.78 -5.00 -10.52
CA ARG A 49 -9.50 -4.29 -9.46
C ARG A 49 -8.57 -3.24 -8.89
N LYS A 50 -9.11 -2.04 -8.70
CA LYS A 50 -8.36 -0.97 -8.05
C LYS A 50 -8.39 -1.18 -6.55
N MET A 51 -7.24 -1.04 -5.87
CA MET A 51 -7.24 -1.15 -4.41
C MET A 51 -7.90 0.07 -3.78
N THR A 52 -8.55 -0.15 -2.65
CA THR A 52 -9.13 0.95 -1.88
C THR A 52 -8.05 1.69 -1.11
N TRP A 53 -8.38 2.89 -0.65
CA TRP A 53 -7.48 3.66 0.19
C TRP A 53 -7.17 2.92 1.50
N ASN A 54 -8.18 2.26 2.09
CA ASN A 54 -7.97 1.46 3.31
C ASN A 54 -6.98 0.32 3.09
N THR A 55 -7.08 -0.37 1.98
CA THR A 55 -6.13 -1.43 1.63
C THR A 55 -4.73 -0.86 1.45
N PHE A 56 -4.61 0.28 0.76
CA PHE A 56 -3.34 0.97 0.58
C PHE A 56 -2.68 1.28 1.93
N LEU A 57 -3.42 1.87 2.86
CA LEU A 57 -2.89 2.22 4.18
C LEU A 57 -2.47 0.99 4.97
N SER A 58 -3.22 -0.09 4.87
CA SER A 58 -2.88 -1.36 5.53
C SER A 58 -1.56 -1.92 4.98
N LEU A 59 -1.39 -1.85 3.67
CA LEU A 59 -0.15 -2.30 3.02
C LEU A 59 1.04 -1.43 3.41
N VAL A 60 0.86 -0.11 3.47
CA VAL A 60 1.91 0.80 3.92
C VAL A 60 2.35 0.43 5.34
N LEU A 61 1.39 0.22 6.23
CA LEU A 61 1.70 -0.15 7.61
C LEU A 61 2.51 -1.45 7.68
N LEU A 62 2.10 -2.46 6.91
CA LEU A 62 2.81 -3.73 6.89
C LEU A 62 4.23 -3.58 6.36
N PHE A 63 4.39 -2.96 5.19
CA PHE A 63 5.70 -2.87 4.55
C PHE A 63 6.64 -1.91 5.29
N ASP A 64 6.10 -0.95 6.02
CA ASP A 64 6.92 -0.03 6.81
C ASP A 64 7.55 -0.71 8.03
N LYS A 65 7.02 -1.85 8.46
CA LYS A 65 7.55 -2.60 9.61
C LYS A 65 8.84 -3.34 9.29
N ASN A 66 9.13 -3.61 8.03
CA ASN A 66 10.35 -4.27 7.59
C ASN A 66 11.28 -3.22 6.98
N GLU A 67 12.54 -3.19 7.42
CA GLU A 67 13.49 -2.17 7.01
C GLU A 67 13.68 -2.13 5.49
N GLU A 68 13.81 -3.28 4.86
CA GLU A 68 14.04 -3.37 3.41
C GLU A 68 12.84 -2.84 2.63
N THR A 69 11.62 -3.27 2.98
CA THR A 69 10.43 -2.80 2.28
C THR A 69 10.10 -1.36 2.64
N ALA A 70 10.39 -0.91 3.86
CA ALA A 70 10.23 0.50 4.23
C ALA A 70 11.08 1.40 3.34
N THR A 71 12.32 1.01 3.09
CA THR A 71 13.22 1.75 2.20
C THR A 71 12.66 1.78 0.77
N LEU A 72 12.13 0.65 0.30
CA LEU A 72 11.53 0.57 -1.02
C LEU A 72 10.29 1.45 -1.15
N LEU A 73 9.46 1.55 -0.11
CA LEU A 73 8.29 2.43 -0.15
C LEU A 73 8.69 3.87 -0.46
N LYS A 74 9.79 4.33 0.10
CA LYS A 74 10.28 5.70 -0.15
C LYS A 74 10.89 5.81 -1.53
N ALA A 75 11.71 4.85 -1.92
CA ALA A 75 12.37 4.86 -3.23
C ALA A 75 11.37 4.79 -4.39
N LEU A 76 10.25 4.11 -4.19
CA LEU A 76 9.23 3.91 -5.22
C LEU A 76 8.14 4.98 -5.19
N ASN A 77 8.32 6.02 -4.38
CA ASN A 77 7.35 7.12 -4.22
C ASN A 77 5.98 6.64 -3.75
N ILE A 78 5.98 5.67 -2.86
CA ILE A 78 4.76 5.16 -2.23
C ILE A 78 4.60 5.81 -0.85
N TYR A 79 5.67 5.86 -0.05
CA TYR A 79 5.66 6.62 1.20
C TYR A 79 6.34 7.97 0.94
N THR A 80 5.53 9.01 0.87
CA THR A 80 5.96 10.34 0.45
C THR A 80 5.58 11.38 1.50
N ASP A 81 6.12 12.59 1.37
CA ASP A 81 5.74 13.71 2.22
C ASP A 81 4.25 14.03 2.06
N GLU A 82 3.70 13.85 0.85
CA GLU A 82 2.27 14.05 0.60
C GLU A 82 1.43 13.05 1.39
N LEU A 83 1.87 11.81 1.52
CA LEU A 83 1.17 10.82 2.33
C LEU A 83 1.18 11.22 3.81
N ASP A 84 2.34 11.62 4.32
CA ASP A 84 2.44 12.13 5.69
C ASP A 84 1.49 13.30 5.90
N GLY A 85 1.44 14.22 4.94
CA GLY A 85 0.55 15.37 4.99
C GLY A 85 -0.92 14.98 5.09
N ILE A 86 -1.34 13.99 4.31
CA ILE A 86 -2.72 13.49 4.35
C ILE A 86 -3.05 12.91 5.72
N ILE A 87 -2.16 12.07 6.26
CA ILE A 87 -2.36 11.41 7.56
C ILE A 87 -2.41 12.45 8.68
N MET A 88 -1.48 13.38 8.70
CA MET A 88 -1.40 14.42 9.74
C MET A 88 -2.58 15.40 9.66
N GLN A 89 -3.00 15.75 8.46
CA GLN A 89 -4.16 16.61 8.24
C GLN A 89 -5.43 16.00 8.83
N GLN A 90 -5.61 14.71 8.64
CA GLN A 90 -6.76 13.98 9.16
C GLN A 90 -6.79 14.03 10.69
N ARG A 91 -5.64 13.88 11.33
CA ARG A 91 -5.53 13.97 12.79
C ARG A 91 -5.85 15.36 13.29
N ASP A 92 -5.33 16.39 12.63
CA ASP A 92 -5.57 17.78 12.99
C ASP A 92 -7.06 18.13 12.89
N ALA A 93 -7.73 17.61 11.88
CA ALA A 93 -9.15 17.85 11.68
C ALA A 93 -10.02 17.24 12.79
N GLU A 94 -9.54 16.20 13.45
CA GLU A 94 -10.27 15.52 14.53
C GLU A 94 -10.06 16.18 15.89
N MET A 95 -9.11 17.06 15.98
CA MET A 95 -8.81 17.81 17.21
C MET A 95 -9.63 19.09 17.27
#